data_ab4e9157290c5c4e1dcb7e56c9ce6939
#
_entry.id   ab4e9157290c5c4e1dcb7e56c9ce6939
#
_cell.length_a   1.000
_cell.length_b   1.000
_cell.length_c   1.000
_cell.angle_alpha   90.00
_cell.angle_beta   90.00
_cell.angle_gamma   90.00
#
_symmetry.space_group_name_H-M   'P 1'
#
loop_
_entity.id
_entity.type
_entity.pdbx_description
1 polymer ?
#
loop_
_entity_poly.entity_id
_entity_poly.type
_entity_poly.pdbx_seq_one_letter_code
_entity_poly.pdbx_strand_id
1 'polypeptide(L)'
;MLDAGIPGLTLAAIAVRDEAKARASVTLTGSPVFTDIASLASHCDIVVECAPAALMRDIAVPTLTAGKILVALSSGALLSNMDLVDLAREHQGQIIVPTGALLGLDAVNAAAEGVIHSVTMTTRKPVKGLLGAKYLVDNNIDIAGITEPMRIFSGTPREAAVGFAANLNVAVALSLAGIGPDRTKLEVWADPNVERNIHRIEVDADSASFSMEIQNIPTENPKTGRITALSVIAALRKLTAPMRVGT
;
A
#
# COMPACT_ATOMS: atom_id res chain seq x y z
N MET A 1 7.85 -3.85 -19.62
CA MET A 1 8.26 -4.54 -18.37
C MET A 1 7.29 -5.67 -17.97
N LEU A 2 6.02 -5.60 -18.36
CA LEU A 2 5.04 -6.68 -18.19
C LEU A 2 5.09 -7.76 -19.28
N ASP A 3 5.74 -7.47 -20.40
CA ASP A 3 5.80 -8.38 -21.56
C ASP A 3 6.60 -9.68 -21.31
N ALA A 4 7.45 -9.70 -20.28
CA ALA A 4 8.22 -10.88 -19.93
C ALA A 4 7.48 -11.88 -19.02
N GLY A 5 6.29 -11.52 -18.53
CA GLY A 5 5.54 -12.33 -17.57
C GLY A 5 6.23 -12.51 -16.21
N ILE A 6 5.59 -13.22 -15.31
CA ILE A 6 6.16 -13.67 -14.03
C ILE A 6 6.21 -15.19 -14.09
N PRO A 7 7.40 -15.83 -14.04
CA PRO A 7 7.50 -17.29 -14.10
C PRO A 7 6.60 -17.97 -13.06
N GLY A 8 5.82 -18.96 -13.50
CA GLY A 8 4.88 -19.68 -12.65
C GLY A 8 3.54 -18.98 -12.39
N LEU A 9 3.31 -17.79 -12.98
CA LEU A 9 2.03 -17.08 -12.92
C LEU A 9 1.51 -16.75 -14.32
N THR A 10 0.19 -16.80 -14.47
CA THR A 10 -0.51 -16.38 -15.68
C THR A 10 -1.59 -15.37 -15.32
N LEU A 11 -1.83 -14.39 -16.20
CA LEU A 11 -2.97 -13.47 -16.06
C LEU A 11 -4.24 -14.20 -16.51
N ALA A 12 -5.00 -14.72 -15.56
CA ALA A 12 -6.18 -15.54 -15.82
C ALA A 12 -7.43 -14.70 -16.06
N ALA A 13 -7.66 -13.65 -15.29
CA ALA A 13 -8.85 -12.83 -15.40
C ALA A 13 -8.57 -11.35 -15.08
N ILE A 14 -9.45 -10.47 -15.56
CA ILE A 14 -9.41 -9.03 -15.35
C ILE A 14 -10.82 -8.55 -15.02
N ALA A 15 -10.96 -7.83 -13.89
CA ALA A 15 -12.18 -7.10 -13.56
C ALA A 15 -11.91 -5.58 -13.69
N VAL A 16 -12.62 -4.91 -14.57
CA VAL A 16 -12.51 -3.47 -14.82
C VAL A 16 -13.88 -2.86 -15.07
N ARG A 17 -14.00 -1.56 -14.79
CA ARG A 17 -15.25 -0.83 -15.03
C ARG A 17 -15.58 -0.66 -16.51
N ASP A 18 -14.55 -0.52 -17.36
CA ASP A 18 -14.68 -0.27 -18.80
C ASP A 18 -13.73 -1.20 -19.55
N GLU A 19 -14.27 -2.30 -20.04
CA GLU A 19 -13.52 -3.33 -20.77
C GLU A 19 -12.97 -2.81 -22.09
N ALA A 20 -13.76 -2.03 -22.84
CA ALA A 20 -13.34 -1.51 -24.14
C ALA A 20 -12.11 -0.59 -23.99
N LYS A 21 -12.13 0.28 -22.98
CA LYS A 21 -11.00 1.15 -22.65
C LYS A 21 -9.78 0.34 -22.19
N ALA A 22 -9.99 -0.69 -21.38
CA ALA A 22 -8.90 -1.53 -20.89
C ALA A 22 -8.20 -2.25 -22.05
N ARG A 23 -8.97 -2.85 -22.97
CA ARG A 23 -8.43 -3.53 -24.15
C ARG A 23 -7.68 -2.57 -25.10
N ALA A 24 -8.10 -1.32 -25.18
CA ALA A 24 -7.45 -0.31 -26.02
C ALA A 24 -6.15 0.25 -25.39
N SER A 25 -6.03 0.22 -24.06
CA SER A 25 -4.93 0.89 -23.32
C SER A 25 -3.82 -0.05 -22.85
N VAL A 26 -4.05 -1.36 -22.85
CA VAL A 26 -3.08 -2.35 -22.33
C VAL A 26 -2.87 -3.45 -23.35
N THR A 27 -1.60 -3.69 -23.71
CA THR A 27 -1.22 -4.89 -24.44
C THR A 27 -1.24 -6.07 -23.48
N LEU A 28 -2.20 -6.98 -23.69
CA LEU A 28 -2.36 -8.17 -22.86
C LEU A 28 -1.55 -9.34 -23.42
N THR A 29 -0.81 -10.01 -22.56
CA THR A 29 -0.18 -11.30 -22.91
C THR A 29 -1.16 -12.42 -22.57
N GLY A 30 -1.50 -13.25 -23.56
CA GLY A 30 -2.52 -14.29 -23.41
C GLY A 30 -3.96 -13.79 -23.65
N SER A 31 -4.92 -14.59 -23.20
CA SER A 31 -6.35 -14.30 -23.37
C SER A 31 -7.08 -14.35 -22.01
N PRO A 32 -6.83 -13.37 -21.13
CA PRO A 32 -7.51 -13.35 -19.83
C PRO A 32 -9.03 -13.18 -20.00
N VAL A 33 -9.79 -13.78 -19.10
CA VAL A 33 -11.24 -13.60 -19.05
C VAL A 33 -11.54 -12.22 -18.48
N PHE A 34 -12.39 -11.44 -19.14
CA PHE A 34 -12.96 -10.24 -18.55
C PHE A 34 -14.23 -10.63 -17.78
N THR A 35 -14.30 -10.25 -16.51
CA THR A 35 -15.39 -10.63 -15.61
C THR A 35 -15.70 -9.50 -14.64
N ASP A 36 -16.72 -9.68 -13.81
CA ASP A 36 -17.01 -8.76 -12.71
C ASP A 36 -16.18 -9.10 -11.45
N ILE A 37 -16.23 -8.19 -10.47
CA ILE A 37 -15.49 -8.34 -9.20
C ILE A 37 -15.95 -9.58 -8.43
N ALA A 38 -17.25 -9.87 -8.39
CA ALA A 38 -17.81 -10.96 -7.61
C ALA A 38 -17.36 -12.34 -8.13
N SER A 39 -17.21 -12.45 -9.45
CA SER A 39 -16.82 -13.70 -10.14
C SER A 39 -15.29 -13.86 -10.26
N LEU A 40 -14.51 -12.81 -9.99
CA LEU A 40 -13.06 -12.80 -10.23
C LEU A 40 -12.33 -13.96 -9.54
N ALA A 41 -12.66 -14.24 -8.28
CA ALA A 41 -12.04 -15.28 -7.47
C ALA A 41 -12.29 -16.71 -8.00
N SER A 42 -13.31 -16.93 -8.85
CA SER A 42 -13.56 -18.24 -9.47
C SER A 42 -12.60 -18.55 -10.64
N HIS A 43 -11.90 -17.54 -11.15
CA HIS A 43 -11.01 -17.66 -12.30
C HIS A 43 -9.51 -17.65 -11.95
N CYS A 44 -9.16 -17.40 -10.68
CA CYS A 44 -7.76 -17.23 -10.30
C CYS A 44 -7.47 -17.71 -8.86
N ASP A 45 -6.20 -17.90 -8.55
CA ASP A 45 -5.71 -18.26 -7.21
C ASP A 45 -5.22 -17.05 -6.42
N ILE A 46 -4.88 -15.98 -7.13
CA ILE A 46 -4.37 -14.73 -6.56
C ILE A 46 -5.13 -13.58 -7.18
N VAL A 47 -5.77 -12.76 -6.35
CA VAL A 47 -6.40 -11.50 -6.75
C VAL A 47 -5.51 -10.34 -6.36
N VAL A 48 -5.14 -9.49 -7.33
CA VAL A 48 -4.39 -8.25 -7.08
C VAL A 48 -5.39 -7.09 -7.05
N GLU A 49 -5.62 -6.53 -5.89
CA GLU A 49 -6.48 -5.36 -5.71
C GLU A 49 -5.67 -4.09 -6.02
N CYS A 50 -6.03 -3.40 -7.09
CA CYS A 50 -5.51 -2.08 -7.48
C CYS A 50 -6.66 -1.14 -7.88
N ALA A 51 -7.78 -1.27 -7.18
CA ALA A 51 -9.03 -0.55 -7.38
C ALA A 51 -9.17 0.62 -6.37
N PRO A 52 -10.21 1.48 -6.51
CA PRO A 52 -10.52 2.44 -5.47
C PRO A 52 -10.78 1.78 -4.11
N ALA A 53 -10.26 2.36 -3.04
CA ALA A 53 -10.35 1.83 -1.66
C ALA A 53 -11.76 1.43 -1.22
N ALA A 54 -12.80 2.11 -1.74
CA ALA A 54 -14.20 1.80 -1.45
C ALA A 54 -14.64 0.40 -1.92
N LEU A 55 -13.92 -0.19 -2.90
CA LEU A 55 -14.22 -1.54 -3.43
C LEU A 55 -13.48 -2.64 -2.67
N MET A 56 -12.72 -2.31 -1.62
CA MET A 56 -11.92 -3.30 -0.89
C MET A 56 -12.76 -4.50 -0.45
N ARG A 57 -13.92 -4.29 0.16
CA ARG A 57 -14.77 -5.39 0.64
C ARG A 57 -15.36 -6.21 -0.49
N ASP A 58 -15.80 -5.55 -1.57
CA ASP A 58 -16.40 -6.24 -2.73
C ASP A 58 -15.39 -7.18 -3.40
N ILE A 59 -14.10 -6.85 -3.34
CA ILE A 59 -13.01 -7.68 -3.87
C ILE A 59 -12.56 -8.72 -2.84
N ALA A 60 -12.34 -8.30 -1.60
CA ALA A 60 -11.72 -9.11 -0.58
C ALA A 60 -12.64 -10.24 -0.10
N VAL A 61 -13.92 -9.96 0.14
CA VAL A 61 -14.84 -10.97 0.69
C VAL A 61 -14.96 -12.19 -0.22
N PRO A 62 -15.31 -12.09 -1.52
CA PRO A 62 -15.39 -13.28 -2.38
C PRO A 62 -14.02 -13.97 -2.54
N THR A 63 -12.92 -13.20 -2.59
CA THR A 63 -11.56 -13.76 -2.70
C THR A 63 -11.20 -14.60 -1.48
N LEU A 64 -11.38 -14.06 -0.29
CA LEU A 64 -10.97 -14.72 0.96
C LEU A 64 -11.90 -15.88 1.31
N THR A 65 -13.22 -15.72 1.10
CA THR A 65 -14.20 -16.81 1.30
C THR A 65 -13.91 -18.01 0.37
N ALA A 66 -13.35 -17.77 -0.81
CA ALA A 66 -12.90 -18.83 -1.71
C ALA A 66 -11.54 -19.44 -1.33
N GLY A 67 -10.95 -19.08 -0.19
CA GLY A 67 -9.63 -19.55 0.25
C GLY A 67 -8.47 -19.08 -0.61
N LYS A 68 -8.62 -17.94 -1.30
CA LYS A 68 -7.63 -17.43 -2.26
C LYS A 68 -6.72 -16.36 -1.63
N ILE A 69 -5.67 -15.98 -2.36
CA ILE A 69 -4.74 -14.93 -1.95
C ILE A 69 -5.22 -13.58 -2.47
N LEU A 70 -5.35 -12.61 -1.55
CA LEU A 70 -5.57 -11.21 -1.87
C LEU A 70 -4.26 -10.44 -1.72
N VAL A 71 -3.77 -9.83 -2.79
CA VAL A 71 -2.68 -8.84 -2.75
C VAL A 71 -3.31 -7.45 -2.71
N ALA A 72 -3.30 -6.81 -1.55
CA ALA A 72 -3.99 -5.55 -1.29
C ALA A 72 -3.05 -4.35 -1.42
N LEU A 73 -3.24 -3.52 -2.46
CA LEU A 73 -2.49 -2.27 -2.63
C LEU A 73 -3.11 -1.11 -1.85
N SER A 74 -4.42 -1.13 -1.69
CA SER A 74 -5.14 -0.12 -0.90
C SER A 74 -5.09 -0.45 0.60
N SER A 75 -3.87 -0.62 1.15
CA SER A 75 -3.68 -1.02 2.55
C SER A 75 -4.37 -0.08 3.54
N GLY A 76 -4.51 1.21 3.21
CA GLY A 76 -5.29 2.17 4.01
C GLY A 76 -6.74 1.74 4.24
N ALA A 77 -7.35 1.04 3.27
CA ALA A 77 -8.71 0.52 3.40
C ALA A 77 -8.81 -0.64 4.40
N LEU A 78 -7.71 -1.34 4.69
CA LEU A 78 -7.71 -2.43 5.66
C LEU A 78 -7.98 -1.95 7.08
N LEU A 79 -7.63 -0.70 7.43
CA LEU A 79 -7.88 -0.17 8.78
C LEU A 79 -9.35 -0.22 9.21
N SER A 80 -10.26 0.00 8.27
CA SER A 80 -11.71 -0.09 8.52
C SER A 80 -12.30 -1.46 8.20
N ASN A 81 -11.46 -2.42 7.81
CA ASN A 81 -11.86 -3.74 7.36
C ASN A 81 -10.96 -4.84 7.96
N MET A 82 -10.52 -4.67 9.21
CA MET A 82 -9.63 -5.65 9.87
C MET A 82 -10.30 -7.02 10.11
N ASP A 83 -11.63 -7.08 10.11
CA ASP A 83 -12.41 -8.32 10.10
C ASP A 83 -12.09 -9.23 8.90
N LEU A 84 -11.56 -8.68 7.81
CA LEU A 84 -11.08 -9.47 6.67
C LEU A 84 -9.93 -10.41 7.03
N VAL A 85 -9.16 -10.11 8.07
CA VAL A 85 -8.08 -11.00 8.56
C VAL A 85 -8.68 -12.25 9.20
N ASP A 86 -9.78 -12.10 9.96
CA ASP A 86 -10.49 -13.23 10.56
C ASP A 86 -11.18 -14.05 9.48
N LEU A 87 -11.82 -13.40 8.51
CA LEU A 87 -12.40 -14.05 7.33
C LEU A 87 -11.36 -14.88 6.57
N ALA A 88 -10.16 -14.30 6.35
CA ALA A 88 -9.06 -15.02 5.69
C ALA A 88 -8.65 -16.27 6.48
N ARG A 89 -8.54 -16.15 7.80
CA ARG A 89 -8.18 -17.27 8.68
C ARG A 89 -9.24 -18.38 8.65
N GLU A 90 -10.53 -18.02 8.72
CA GLU A 90 -11.66 -18.95 8.70
C GLU A 90 -11.70 -19.77 7.41
N HIS A 91 -11.41 -19.16 6.27
CA HIS A 91 -11.50 -19.78 4.96
C HIS A 91 -10.14 -20.20 4.37
N GLN A 92 -9.06 -20.18 5.16
CA GLN A 92 -7.70 -20.52 4.70
C GLN A 92 -7.20 -19.63 3.53
N GLY A 93 -7.78 -18.45 3.39
CA GLY A 93 -7.30 -17.41 2.49
C GLY A 93 -6.10 -16.66 3.08
N GLN A 94 -5.50 -15.78 2.29
CA GLN A 94 -4.36 -14.98 2.72
C GLN A 94 -4.46 -13.54 2.22
N ILE A 95 -4.09 -12.57 3.06
CA ILE A 95 -3.92 -11.19 2.67
C ILE A 95 -2.42 -10.87 2.63
N ILE A 96 -1.94 -10.39 1.49
CA ILE A 96 -0.57 -9.92 1.30
C ILE A 96 -0.62 -8.41 1.06
N VAL A 97 0.06 -7.66 1.91
CA VAL A 97 0.26 -6.23 1.73
C VAL A 97 1.68 -6.02 1.19
N PRO A 98 1.85 -5.65 -0.09
CA PRO A 98 3.16 -5.41 -0.66
C PRO A 98 3.78 -4.14 -0.05
N THR A 99 5.11 -4.03 -0.13
CA THR A 99 5.85 -2.87 0.43
C THR A 99 5.37 -1.54 -0.14
N GLY A 100 4.85 -1.54 -1.37
CA GLY A 100 4.32 -0.34 -2.01
C GLY A 100 5.40 0.69 -2.28
N ALA A 101 5.15 1.93 -1.87
CA ALA A 101 6.10 3.05 -1.99
C ALA A 101 6.98 3.22 -0.73
N LEU A 102 7.11 2.15 0.07
CA LEU A 102 7.92 2.13 1.29
C LEU A 102 9.10 1.16 1.13
N LEU A 103 9.82 0.90 2.22
CA LEU A 103 10.94 -0.06 2.31
C LEU A 103 10.97 -0.70 3.70
N GLY A 104 11.73 -1.79 3.84
CA GLY A 104 12.11 -2.38 5.12
C GLY A 104 10.99 -2.96 5.95
N LEU A 105 9.84 -3.28 5.37
CA LEU A 105 8.76 -3.94 6.12
C LEU A 105 9.19 -5.31 6.65
N ASP A 106 10.11 -5.99 5.97
CA ASP A 106 10.73 -7.23 6.40
C ASP A 106 11.56 -7.06 7.68
N ALA A 107 12.34 -5.98 7.77
CA ALA A 107 13.09 -5.65 8.98
C ALA A 107 12.16 -5.30 10.15
N VAL A 108 11.07 -4.57 9.89
CA VAL A 108 10.05 -4.23 10.89
C VAL A 108 9.31 -5.49 11.36
N ASN A 109 8.92 -6.38 10.45
CA ASN A 109 8.32 -7.67 10.80
C ASN A 109 9.26 -8.51 11.68
N ALA A 110 10.55 -8.57 11.33
CA ALA A 110 11.53 -9.31 12.13
C ALA A 110 11.67 -8.71 13.55
N ALA A 111 11.71 -7.37 13.67
CA ALA A 111 11.73 -6.71 14.98
C ALA A 111 10.44 -6.93 15.79
N ALA A 112 9.30 -7.12 15.11
CA ALA A 112 8.01 -7.37 15.75
C ALA A 112 7.87 -8.77 16.37
N GLU A 113 8.75 -9.72 16.03
CA GLU A 113 8.84 -11.00 16.73
C GLU A 113 9.40 -10.85 18.15
N GLY A 114 10.10 -9.74 18.44
CA GLY A 114 10.52 -9.29 19.77
C GLY A 114 9.62 -8.17 20.29
N VAL A 115 10.22 -7.20 21.01
CA VAL A 115 9.51 -6.05 21.58
C VAL A 115 9.94 -4.77 20.88
N ILE A 116 9.05 -4.20 20.07
CA ILE A 116 9.24 -2.87 19.50
C ILE A 116 8.78 -1.82 20.53
N HIS A 117 9.67 -0.91 20.90
CA HIS A 117 9.39 0.20 21.81
C HIS A 117 8.72 1.36 21.07
N SER A 118 9.20 1.70 19.88
CA SER A 118 8.61 2.77 19.07
C SER A 118 8.79 2.54 17.56
N VAL A 119 7.81 3.00 16.78
CA VAL A 119 7.89 3.15 15.33
C VAL A 119 7.44 4.55 14.97
N THR A 120 8.29 5.31 14.29
CA THR A 120 7.96 6.64 13.78
C THR A 120 8.16 6.67 12.27
N MET A 121 7.17 7.20 11.57
CA MET A 121 7.26 7.50 10.14
C MET A 121 7.16 8.99 9.93
N THR A 122 8.15 9.58 9.29
CA THR A 122 8.12 10.95 8.81
C THR A 122 7.94 10.95 7.29
N THR A 123 6.87 11.57 6.83
CA THR A 123 6.59 11.75 5.40
C THR A 123 6.75 13.21 5.02
N ARG A 124 7.66 13.51 4.10
CA ARG A 124 7.81 14.84 3.47
C ARG A 124 7.26 14.80 2.06
N LYS A 125 6.45 15.77 1.71
CA LYS A 125 5.81 15.85 0.40
C LYS A 125 5.95 17.26 -0.19
N PRO A 126 6.11 17.35 -1.51
CA PRO A 126 6.00 18.64 -2.20
C PRO A 126 4.67 19.30 -1.87
N VAL A 127 4.68 20.62 -1.66
CA VAL A 127 3.48 21.42 -1.35
C VAL A 127 2.33 21.13 -2.32
N LYS A 128 2.63 21.10 -3.63
CA LYS A 128 1.65 20.82 -4.69
C LYS A 128 0.92 19.47 -4.54
N GLY A 129 1.56 18.49 -3.91
CA GLY A 129 0.98 17.15 -3.69
C GLY A 129 0.02 17.07 -2.50
N LEU A 130 -0.04 18.13 -1.69
CA LEU A 130 -0.86 18.23 -0.48
C LEU A 130 -1.98 19.27 -0.60
N LEU A 131 -1.89 20.19 -1.55
CA LEU A 131 -2.93 21.20 -1.77
C LEU A 131 -4.30 20.55 -1.98
N GLY A 132 -5.31 21.06 -1.27
CA GLY A 132 -6.68 20.52 -1.31
C GLY A 132 -6.90 19.24 -0.52
N ALA A 133 -5.92 18.76 0.24
CA ALA A 133 -6.12 17.63 1.15
C ALA A 133 -7.21 17.99 2.18
N LYS A 134 -8.15 17.07 2.40
CA LYS A 134 -9.30 17.30 3.31
C LYS A 134 -8.85 17.75 4.70
N TYR A 135 -7.79 17.15 5.24
CA TYR A 135 -7.25 17.54 6.55
C TYR A 135 -6.84 19.02 6.61
N LEU A 136 -6.21 19.54 5.56
CA LEU A 136 -5.80 20.95 5.51
C LEU A 136 -7.03 21.87 5.50
N VAL A 137 -8.04 21.52 4.71
CA VAL A 137 -9.29 22.29 4.61
C VAL A 137 -10.02 22.28 5.94
N ASP A 138 -10.23 21.12 6.54
CA ASP A 138 -10.97 20.96 7.79
C ASP A 138 -10.31 21.68 8.99
N ASN A 139 -8.98 21.81 8.96
CA ASN A 139 -8.21 22.44 10.05
C ASN A 139 -7.75 23.87 9.72
N ASN A 140 -8.19 24.44 8.59
CA ASN A 140 -7.80 25.78 8.13
C ASN A 140 -6.27 25.96 8.05
N ILE A 141 -5.55 24.92 7.60
CA ILE A 141 -4.09 24.97 7.44
C ILE A 141 -3.76 25.41 6.02
N ASP A 142 -3.20 26.62 5.90
CA ASP A 142 -2.71 27.12 4.61
C ASP A 142 -1.22 26.78 4.46
N ILE A 143 -0.91 26.11 3.37
CA ILE A 143 0.47 25.76 2.98
C ILE A 143 0.88 26.46 1.68
N ALA A 144 0.02 27.34 1.13
CA ALA A 144 0.37 28.07 -0.09
C ALA A 144 1.49 29.08 0.21
N GLY A 145 2.54 29.04 -0.60
CA GLY A 145 3.65 29.99 -0.49
C GLY A 145 4.58 29.82 0.71
N ILE A 146 4.51 28.72 1.46
CA ILE A 146 5.51 28.43 2.50
C ILE A 146 6.91 28.32 1.87
N THR A 147 7.91 28.88 2.55
CA THR A 147 9.33 28.85 2.15
C THR A 147 10.16 27.85 2.92
N GLU A 148 9.64 27.39 4.06
CA GLU A 148 10.29 26.40 4.93
C GLU A 148 9.39 25.17 5.15
N PRO A 149 9.96 23.99 5.45
CA PRO A 149 9.18 22.80 5.75
C PRO A 149 8.24 23.03 6.94
N MET A 150 6.95 22.68 6.75
CA MET A 150 5.92 22.82 7.76
C MET A 150 5.32 21.47 8.13
N ARG A 151 5.34 21.10 9.41
CA ARG A 151 4.63 19.91 9.87
C ARG A 151 3.14 20.20 9.94
N ILE A 152 2.38 19.49 9.08
CA ILE A 152 0.93 19.68 8.96
C ILE A 152 0.13 18.66 9.75
N PHE A 153 0.75 17.52 10.14
CA PHE A 153 0.11 16.50 10.95
C PHE A 153 1.13 15.80 11.85
N SER A 154 0.71 15.45 13.06
CA SER A 154 1.42 14.54 13.97
C SER A 154 0.38 13.74 14.76
N GLY A 155 0.43 12.43 14.67
CA GLY A 155 -0.53 11.53 15.31
C GLY A 155 -0.27 10.08 14.87
N THR A 156 -1.32 9.27 14.85
CA THR A 156 -1.28 7.87 14.45
C THR A 156 -1.80 7.67 13.02
N PRO A 157 -1.47 6.55 12.33
CA PRO A 157 -2.10 6.19 11.07
C PRO A 157 -3.62 6.13 11.14
N ARG A 158 -4.20 5.70 12.27
CA ARG A 158 -5.66 5.67 12.46
C ARG A 158 -6.26 7.08 12.47
N GLU A 159 -5.66 8.01 13.18
CA GLU A 159 -6.11 9.40 13.20
C GLU A 159 -5.96 10.07 11.83
N ALA A 160 -4.85 9.77 11.12
CA ALA A 160 -4.61 10.29 9.78
C ALA A 160 -5.62 9.78 8.73
N ALA A 161 -6.22 8.62 8.94
CA ALA A 161 -7.16 8.01 7.99
C ALA A 161 -8.38 8.90 7.70
N VAL A 162 -8.78 9.73 8.65
CA VAL A 162 -9.95 10.64 8.51
C VAL A 162 -9.68 11.76 7.50
N GLY A 163 -8.44 12.28 7.44
CA GLY A 163 -8.13 13.47 6.63
C GLY A 163 -7.17 13.24 5.46
N PHE A 164 -6.41 12.13 5.47
CA PHE A 164 -5.38 11.82 4.46
C PHE A 164 -5.62 10.50 3.74
N ALA A 165 -6.84 10.02 3.64
CA ALA A 165 -7.19 8.70 3.11
C ALA A 165 -6.44 8.32 1.80
N ALA A 166 -6.25 9.27 0.89
CA ALA A 166 -5.57 9.04 -0.39
C ALA A 166 -4.02 8.85 -0.27
N ASN A 167 -3.44 9.11 0.90
CA ASN A 167 -1.99 9.17 1.10
C ASN A 167 -1.49 8.25 2.22
N LEU A 168 -2.35 7.36 2.71
CA LEU A 168 -2.13 6.64 3.97
C LEU A 168 -1.53 5.23 3.79
N ASN A 169 -1.59 4.65 2.58
CA ASN A 169 -1.20 3.27 2.36
C ASN A 169 0.16 2.89 2.96
N VAL A 170 1.18 3.74 2.77
CA VAL A 170 2.53 3.45 3.30
C VAL A 170 2.59 3.43 4.83
N ALA A 171 1.88 4.36 5.49
CA ALA A 171 1.85 4.40 6.97
C ALA A 171 1.07 3.23 7.56
N VAL A 172 0.00 2.81 6.87
CA VAL A 172 -0.77 1.63 7.28
C VAL A 172 0.05 0.36 7.07
N ALA A 173 0.70 0.20 5.91
CA ALA A 173 1.56 -0.96 5.66
C ALA A 173 2.65 -1.09 6.74
N LEU A 174 3.31 0.03 7.09
CA LEU A 174 4.29 0.06 8.18
C LEU A 174 3.67 -0.35 9.53
N SER A 175 2.51 0.21 9.85
CA SER A 175 1.86 -0.08 11.14
C SER A 175 1.43 -1.54 11.26
N LEU A 176 0.96 -2.14 10.17
CA LEU A 176 0.57 -3.55 10.13
C LEU A 176 1.79 -4.49 10.23
N ALA A 177 2.94 -4.06 9.71
CA ALA A 177 4.20 -4.81 9.86
C ALA A 177 4.81 -4.72 11.26
N GLY A 178 4.47 -3.67 12.02
CA GLY A 178 5.08 -3.37 13.32
C GLY A 178 4.09 -3.46 14.49
N ILE A 179 3.89 -2.33 15.17
CA ILE A 179 3.17 -2.25 16.47
C ILE A 179 1.71 -1.83 16.35
N GLY A 180 1.17 -1.85 15.16
CA GLY A 180 -0.23 -1.51 14.87
C GLY A 180 -0.49 -0.01 14.65
N PRO A 181 -1.67 0.31 14.09
CA PRO A 181 -2.01 1.66 13.62
C PRO A 181 -2.28 2.66 14.75
N ASP A 182 -2.43 2.21 15.99
CA ASP A 182 -2.71 3.04 17.15
C ASP A 182 -1.45 3.41 17.94
N ARG A 183 -0.35 2.66 17.74
CA ARG A 183 0.93 2.87 18.42
C ARG A 183 2.03 3.43 17.51
N THR A 184 1.91 3.25 16.20
CA THR A 184 2.83 3.84 15.22
C THR A 184 2.62 5.34 15.17
N LYS A 185 3.71 6.11 15.25
CA LYS A 185 3.67 7.57 15.08
C LYS A 185 3.83 7.94 13.61
N LEU A 186 3.01 8.87 13.14
CA LEU A 186 3.08 9.44 11.80
C LEU A 186 3.20 10.95 11.86
N GLU A 187 4.21 11.47 11.16
CA GLU A 187 4.35 12.91 10.89
C GLU A 187 4.24 13.17 9.38
N VAL A 188 3.42 14.15 9.00
CA VAL A 188 3.31 14.62 7.62
C VAL A 188 3.78 16.05 7.51
N TRP A 189 4.70 16.28 6.59
CA TRP A 189 5.32 17.58 6.37
C TRP A 189 5.06 18.06 4.95
N ALA A 190 4.60 19.30 4.79
CA ALA A 190 4.65 20.04 3.54
C ALA A 190 6.05 20.64 3.41
N ASP A 191 6.76 20.32 2.34
CA ASP A 191 8.15 20.76 2.18
C ASP A 191 8.33 21.39 0.78
N PRO A 192 8.59 22.71 0.72
CA PRO A 192 8.81 23.41 -0.55
C PRO A 192 10.13 23.04 -1.22
N ASN A 193 11.08 22.46 -0.47
CA ASN A 193 12.43 22.15 -0.94
C ASN A 193 12.56 20.72 -1.52
N VAL A 194 11.47 19.94 -1.54
CA VAL A 194 11.47 18.60 -2.11
C VAL A 194 10.59 18.49 -3.35
N GLU A 195 11.06 17.72 -4.32
CA GLU A 195 10.31 17.41 -5.55
C GLU A 195 9.66 16.04 -5.53
N ARG A 196 9.99 15.21 -4.54
CA ARG A 196 9.59 13.82 -4.41
C ARG A 196 8.97 13.56 -3.03
N ASN A 197 8.10 12.56 -2.96
CA ASN A 197 7.68 12.04 -1.66
C ASN A 197 8.87 11.33 -1.01
N ILE A 198 9.22 11.75 0.20
CA ILE A 198 10.27 11.16 1.03
C ILE A 198 9.61 10.53 2.24
N HIS A 199 9.93 9.26 2.50
CA HIS A 199 9.46 8.54 3.67
C HIS A 199 10.66 8.06 4.47
N ARG A 200 10.76 8.49 5.72
CA ARG A 200 11.73 8.02 6.70
C ARG A 200 11.02 7.22 7.77
N ILE A 201 11.56 6.05 8.08
CA ILE A 201 11.13 5.18 9.16
C ILE A 201 12.23 5.16 10.21
N GLU A 202 11.84 5.22 11.47
CA GLU A 202 12.70 5.03 12.62
C GLU A 202 12.05 4.01 13.56
N VAL A 203 12.78 2.95 13.87
CA VAL A 203 12.32 1.86 14.74
C VAL A 203 13.30 1.71 15.88
N ASP A 204 12.76 1.62 17.10
CA ASP A 204 13.49 1.25 18.31
C ASP A 204 12.86 -0.03 18.88
N ALA A 205 13.66 -1.07 19.02
CA ALA A 205 13.24 -2.38 19.52
C ALA A 205 14.31 -2.98 20.44
N ASP A 206 13.94 -3.98 21.21
CA ASP A 206 14.86 -4.71 22.07
C ASP A 206 15.96 -5.46 21.31
N SER A 207 15.67 -5.79 20.05
CA SER A 207 16.56 -6.54 19.14
C SER A 207 17.47 -5.64 18.30
N ALA A 208 17.01 -4.43 17.92
CA ALA A 208 17.75 -3.48 17.10
C ALA A 208 17.08 -2.11 17.09
N SER A 209 17.88 -1.06 16.91
CA SER A 209 17.41 0.28 16.52
C SER A 209 17.91 0.59 15.14
N PHE A 210 17.02 1.02 14.23
CA PHE A 210 17.38 1.33 12.85
C PHE A 210 16.55 2.46 12.25
N SER A 211 17.11 3.10 11.23
CA SER A 211 16.39 4.07 10.40
C SER A 211 16.59 3.79 8.94
N MET A 212 15.55 4.04 8.14
CA MET A 212 15.55 3.85 6.69
C MET A 212 14.84 5.00 6.02
N GLU A 213 15.29 5.38 4.84
CA GLU A 213 14.69 6.45 4.05
C GLU A 213 14.52 6.02 2.60
N ILE A 214 13.41 6.41 1.98
CA ILE A 214 13.16 6.26 0.55
C ILE A 214 12.69 7.57 -0.04
N GLN A 215 13.24 7.91 -1.21
CA GLN A 215 12.85 9.06 -2.03
C GLN A 215 12.17 8.57 -3.30
N ASN A 216 10.86 8.65 -3.34
CA ASN A 216 10.06 8.06 -4.40
C ASN A 216 10.12 8.86 -5.70
N ILE A 217 10.47 8.20 -6.80
CA ILE A 217 10.33 8.79 -8.14
C ILE A 217 8.85 8.71 -8.52
N PRO A 218 8.17 9.84 -8.80
CA PRO A 218 6.76 9.83 -9.15
C PRO A 218 6.52 9.14 -10.50
N THR A 219 5.32 8.58 -10.69
CA THR A 219 4.79 8.21 -11.99
C THR A 219 4.12 9.44 -12.65
N GLU A 220 3.44 9.23 -13.77
CA GLU A 220 2.53 10.24 -14.35
C GLU A 220 1.46 10.69 -13.35
N ASN A 221 1.04 9.79 -12.46
CA ASN A 221 0.24 10.14 -11.29
C ASN A 221 1.18 10.54 -10.14
N PRO A 222 1.25 11.84 -9.75
CA PRO A 222 2.17 12.32 -8.71
C PRO A 222 1.90 11.73 -7.31
N LYS A 223 0.75 11.09 -7.11
CA LYS A 223 0.41 10.41 -5.86
C LYS A 223 1.02 9.02 -5.71
N THR A 224 1.56 8.46 -6.81
CA THR A 224 2.08 7.09 -6.85
C THR A 224 3.56 7.07 -7.23
N GLY A 225 4.39 6.43 -6.42
CA GLY A 225 5.80 6.19 -6.76
C GLY A 225 5.94 5.01 -7.75
N ARG A 226 6.92 5.09 -8.66
CA ARG A 226 7.22 4.01 -9.63
C ARG A 226 7.49 2.67 -8.96
N ILE A 227 8.11 2.67 -7.78
CA ILE A 227 8.43 1.47 -7.02
C ILE A 227 7.19 0.70 -6.57
N THR A 228 6.03 1.35 -6.45
CA THR A 228 4.79 0.70 -6.01
C THR A 228 4.41 -0.48 -6.89
N ALA A 229 4.35 -0.29 -8.21
CA ALA A 229 4.06 -1.39 -9.13
C ALA A 229 5.16 -2.46 -9.13
N LEU A 230 6.42 -2.04 -9.00
CA LEU A 230 7.56 -2.96 -8.92
C LEU A 230 7.52 -3.82 -7.66
N SER A 231 7.07 -3.27 -6.53
CA SER A 231 6.91 -4.02 -5.28
C SER A 231 5.86 -5.11 -5.39
N VAL A 232 4.77 -4.86 -6.13
CA VAL A 232 3.74 -5.88 -6.42
C VAL A 232 4.31 -7.00 -7.27
N ILE A 233 5.03 -6.66 -8.34
CA ILE A 233 5.70 -7.65 -9.20
C ILE A 233 6.68 -8.49 -8.38
N ALA A 234 7.45 -7.85 -7.48
CA ALA A 234 8.38 -8.54 -6.60
C ALA A 234 7.66 -9.48 -5.62
N ALA A 235 6.55 -9.04 -5.01
CA ALA A 235 5.73 -9.86 -4.14
C ALA A 235 5.16 -11.09 -4.88
N LEU A 236 4.61 -10.90 -6.09
CA LEU A 236 4.10 -11.98 -6.91
C LEU A 236 5.21 -12.96 -7.31
N ARG A 237 6.39 -12.48 -7.71
CA ARG A 237 7.55 -13.34 -8.01
C ARG A 237 7.99 -14.17 -6.80
N LYS A 238 7.94 -13.57 -5.60
CA LYS A 238 8.31 -14.24 -4.35
C LYS A 238 7.41 -15.47 -4.06
N LEU A 239 6.14 -15.44 -4.51
CA LEU A 239 5.22 -16.57 -4.32
C LEU A 239 5.64 -17.83 -5.06
N THR A 240 6.23 -17.70 -6.26
CA THR A 240 6.61 -18.81 -7.12
C THR A 240 8.12 -19.05 -7.19
N ALA A 241 8.93 -18.16 -6.61
CA ALA A 241 10.38 -18.26 -6.66
C ALA A 241 10.91 -19.47 -5.88
N PRO A 242 11.90 -20.20 -6.43
CA PRO A 242 12.57 -21.30 -5.72
C PRO A 242 13.45 -20.82 -4.56
N MET A 243 13.87 -19.56 -4.59
CA MET A 243 14.62 -18.91 -3.52
C MET A 243 13.91 -17.61 -3.13
N ARG A 244 13.68 -17.40 -1.83
CA ARG A 244 13.09 -16.20 -1.28
C ARG A 244 14.12 -15.48 -0.41
N VAL A 245 14.21 -14.15 -0.52
CA VAL A 245 15.09 -13.30 0.28
C VAL A 245 14.23 -12.27 1.01
N GLY A 246 14.54 -12.01 2.26
CA GLY A 246 13.72 -11.23 3.19
C GLY A 246 12.51 -12.02 3.71
N THR A 247 11.92 -11.57 4.79
CA THR A 247 10.75 -12.19 5.44
C THR A 247 9.47 -11.95 4.66
#